data_e70e17a2aa7453cdb894948ef8fbd4cb
#
_entry.id   e70e17a2aa7453cdb894948ef8fbd4cb
#
_cell.length_a   1.000
_cell.length_b   1.000
_cell.length_c   1.000
_cell.angle_alpha   90.00
_cell.angle_beta   90.00
_cell.angle_gamma   90.00
#
_symmetry.space_group_name_H-M   'P 1'
#
loop_
_entity.id
_entity.type
_entity.pdbx_description
1 polymer ?
#
loop_
_entity_poly.entity_id
_entity_poly.type
_entity_poly.pdbx_seq_one_letter_code
_entity_poly.pdbx_strand_id
1 'polypeptide(L)'
;MAVSLTLFTLWSLNYVDQSAHTLVLIATVLLGLFMAFNIGGNDVANSFGTSVGAGTLTIKQALLIAAVFEVSGAVIAGGSVTDTVRSGIVDLGAIDLDPMQFVYIMMAALLGAAIWLLVATKMGWPVSTTHSIIGGIVGAALTIGFTTGTGGMDMVQWNKIGQIAISWVLSPLLGGLFAWVLFGFIKKYILGYNEKVDAAMLEIKKHQEEERAAHTPHDGFQRITDLQQDAYSNAMLRKKKFKLKKLDPEAPESEYYRQVHKLDVKAKRADSHRALEVYVPILAAFGAALIAAMLLFKGLDNLELGISTMGNIMIMVMVAAIAWVSVSVFARSLQKQELSRATFTIFAWLQVFTAAAFAFSHGANDIANAIGPFVAILDVLKAGAIGDEAVVPMPALVTFGIALIVGLWFVGRNVIATVGHGLTKMHPSSGFAAELAAAGVVMAASVLGLPVSSTHILIGAVLGVGIVNRSANWKLMRPIALAWIITLPISAAIGSVGVLAISAIF
;
A
#
# COMPACT_ATOMS: atom_id res chain seq x y z
N MET A 1 -8.94 -23.16 -0.03
CA MET A 1 -7.99 -23.42 -1.13
C MET A 1 -8.29 -24.71 -1.89
N ALA A 2 -8.25 -25.90 -1.29
CA ALA A 2 -8.51 -27.16 -2.01
C ALA A 2 -9.87 -27.18 -2.73
N VAL A 3 -10.96 -26.83 -2.05
CA VAL A 3 -12.30 -26.75 -2.66
C VAL A 3 -12.33 -25.73 -3.81
N SER A 4 -11.76 -24.55 -3.61
CA SER A 4 -11.68 -23.53 -4.65
C SER A 4 -10.87 -24.02 -5.87
N LEU A 5 -9.75 -24.70 -5.64
CA LEU A 5 -8.94 -25.29 -6.70
C LEU A 5 -9.74 -26.34 -7.49
N THR A 6 -10.41 -27.25 -6.80
CA THR A 6 -11.22 -28.29 -7.47
C THR A 6 -12.35 -27.69 -8.30
N LEU A 7 -13.12 -26.78 -7.72
CA LEU A 7 -14.22 -26.11 -8.43
C LEU A 7 -13.72 -25.32 -9.63
N PHE A 8 -12.61 -24.62 -9.48
CA PHE A 8 -12.02 -23.84 -10.56
C PHE A 8 -11.46 -24.73 -11.68
N THR A 9 -10.82 -25.84 -11.34
CA THR A 9 -10.34 -26.81 -12.34
C THR A 9 -11.51 -27.41 -13.13
N LEU A 10 -12.58 -27.82 -12.43
CA LEU A 10 -13.80 -28.33 -13.09
C LEU A 10 -14.45 -27.27 -14.00
N TRP A 11 -14.52 -26.03 -13.51
CA TRP A 11 -15.02 -24.91 -14.32
C TRP A 11 -14.14 -24.70 -15.58
N SER A 12 -12.81 -24.69 -15.44
CA SER A 12 -11.85 -24.49 -16.53
C SER A 12 -11.97 -25.60 -17.60
N LEU A 13 -12.14 -26.87 -17.17
CA LEU A 13 -12.36 -27.99 -18.06
C LEU A 13 -13.66 -27.84 -18.87
N ASN A 14 -14.74 -27.36 -18.27
CA ASN A 14 -16.00 -27.10 -18.95
C ASN A 14 -15.91 -25.85 -19.87
N TYR A 15 -15.07 -24.85 -19.49
CA TYR A 15 -14.95 -23.61 -20.26
C TYR A 15 -14.21 -23.81 -21.59
N VAL A 16 -13.22 -24.69 -21.62
CA VAL A 16 -12.40 -24.97 -22.81
C VAL A 16 -13.08 -25.98 -23.76
N ASP A 17 -13.96 -26.85 -23.25
CA ASP A 17 -14.77 -27.85 -23.99
C ASP A 17 -13.95 -28.72 -24.99
N GLN A 18 -12.69 -28.98 -24.69
CA GLN A 18 -11.81 -29.79 -25.53
C GLN A 18 -11.01 -30.79 -24.68
N SER A 19 -11.27 -32.09 -24.89
CA SER A 19 -10.55 -33.17 -24.21
C SER A 19 -9.07 -33.30 -24.64
N ALA A 20 -8.68 -32.74 -25.80
CA ALA A 20 -7.34 -32.91 -26.38
C ALA A 20 -6.20 -32.25 -25.57
N HIS A 21 -6.48 -31.21 -24.79
CA HIS A 21 -5.46 -30.45 -24.04
C HIS A 21 -5.67 -30.45 -22.53
N THR A 22 -6.36 -31.46 -21.98
CA THR A 22 -6.70 -31.54 -20.56
C THR A 22 -5.48 -31.43 -19.62
N LEU A 23 -4.37 -32.11 -19.96
CA LEU A 23 -3.14 -32.05 -19.14
C LEU A 23 -2.50 -30.66 -19.16
N VAL A 24 -2.46 -30.00 -20.33
CA VAL A 24 -1.95 -28.64 -20.46
C VAL A 24 -2.81 -27.68 -19.64
N LEU A 25 -4.13 -27.81 -19.69
CA LEU A 25 -5.06 -26.97 -18.92
C LEU A 25 -4.89 -27.14 -17.40
N ILE A 26 -4.78 -28.38 -16.92
CA ILE A 26 -4.54 -28.65 -15.49
C ILE A 26 -3.19 -28.07 -15.04
N ALA A 27 -2.13 -28.28 -15.84
CA ALA A 27 -0.82 -27.70 -15.56
C ALA A 27 -0.89 -26.17 -15.53
N THR A 28 -1.59 -25.55 -16.47
CA THR A 28 -1.80 -24.09 -16.53
C THR A 28 -2.52 -23.56 -15.29
N VAL A 29 -3.59 -24.22 -14.83
CA VAL A 29 -4.30 -23.87 -13.60
C VAL A 29 -3.35 -23.90 -12.41
N LEU A 30 -2.56 -24.95 -12.27
CA LEU A 30 -1.60 -25.11 -11.18
C LEU A 30 -0.51 -24.02 -11.22
N LEU A 31 0.05 -23.73 -12.41
CA LEU A 31 1.07 -22.70 -12.59
C LEU A 31 0.54 -21.30 -12.32
N GLY A 32 -0.65 -20.97 -12.81
CA GLY A 32 -1.29 -19.68 -12.58
C GLY A 32 -1.60 -19.44 -11.11
N LEU A 33 -2.15 -20.44 -10.41
CA LEU A 33 -2.40 -20.35 -8.97
C LEU A 33 -1.12 -20.33 -8.14
N PHE A 34 -0.07 -21.03 -8.56
CA PHE A 34 1.25 -20.96 -7.94
C PHE A 34 1.87 -19.58 -8.12
N MET A 35 1.70 -18.95 -9.28
CA MET A 35 2.12 -17.57 -9.51
C MET A 35 1.35 -16.61 -8.61
N ALA A 36 0.01 -16.68 -8.57
CA ALA A 36 -0.83 -15.84 -7.71
C ALA A 36 -0.47 -16.01 -6.21
N PHE A 37 -0.23 -17.24 -5.75
CA PHE A 37 0.24 -17.52 -4.39
C PHE A 37 1.55 -16.76 -4.08
N ASN A 38 2.51 -16.77 -5.00
CA ASN A 38 3.79 -16.10 -4.80
C ASN A 38 3.69 -14.56 -4.89
N ILE A 39 2.79 -14.03 -5.74
CA ILE A 39 2.45 -12.60 -5.73
C ILE A 39 1.97 -12.20 -4.34
N GLY A 40 1.01 -12.93 -3.77
CA GLY A 40 0.53 -12.68 -2.42
C GLY A 40 1.62 -12.70 -1.36
N GLY A 41 2.54 -13.66 -1.45
CA GLY A 41 3.65 -13.81 -0.52
C GLY A 41 4.72 -12.71 -0.60
N ASN A 42 4.94 -12.12 -1.76
CA ASN A 42 5.94 -11.06 -1.97
C ASN A 42 5.31 -9.66 -2.00
N ASP A 43 4.42 -9.40 -2.94
CA ASP A 43 3.94 -8.06 -3.22
C ASP A 43 2.81 -7.59 -2.31
N VAL A 44 1.81 -8.42 -2.02
CA VAL A 44 0.77 -8.07 -1.04
C VAL A 44 1.36 -7.89 0.35
N ALA A 45 2.40 -8.66 0.68
CA ALA A 45 3.16 -8.47 1.91
C ALA A 45 3.80 -7.07 1.99
N ASN A 46 4.28 -6.52 0.88
CA ASN A 46 4.81 -5.16 0.82
C ASN A 46 3.72 -4.12 1.13
N SER A 47 2.51 -4.29 0.57
CA SER A 47 1.40 -3.35 0.73
C SER A 47 1.05 -3.08 2.20
N PHE A 48 1.25 -4.05 3.07
CA PHE A 48 0.94 -3.93 4.50
C PHE A 48 2.17 -3.78 5.41
N GLY A 49 3.38 -3.84 4.84
CA GLY A 49 4.61 -3.69 5.62
C GLY A 49 4.67 -2.38 6.38
N THR A 50 4.28 -1.27 5.75
CA THR A 50 4.23 0.08 6.34
C THR A 50 3.21 0.18 7.48
N SER A 51 2.00 -0.34 7.31
CA SER A 51 0.91 -0.29 8.31
C SER A 51 1.19 -1.20 9.51
N VAL A 52 1.75 -2.39 9.27
CA VAL A 52 2.17 -3.31 10.33
C VAL A 52 3.40 -2.77 11.06
N GLY A 53 4.38 -2.22 10.32
CA GLY A 53 5.58 -1.60 10.88
C GLY A 53 5.30 -0.35 11.72
N ALA A 54 4.28 0.43 11.38
CA ALA A 54 3.82 1.58 12.16
C ALA A 54 2.98 1.19 13.40
N GLY A 55 2.62 -0.08 13.56
CA GLY A 55 1.73 -0.55 14.62
C GLY A 55 0.26 -0.18 14.42
N THR A 56 -0.12 0.24 13.22
CA THR A 56 -1.51 0.58 12.86
C THR A 56 -2.38 -0.65 12.70
N LEU A 57 -1.84 -1.68 12.06
CA LEU A 57 -2.53 -2.94 11.80
C LEU A 57 -1.75 -4.13 12.36
N THR A 58 -2.48 -5.10 12.86
CA THR A 58 -1.95 -6.45 13.07
C THR A 58 -1.93 -7.22 11.74
N ILE A 59 -1.10 -8.25 11.62
CA ILE A 59 -1.05 -9.10 10.42
C ILE A 59 -2.44 -9.67 10.09
N LYS A 60 -3.24 -10.07 11.10
CA LYS A 60 -4.61 -10.59 10.87
C LYS A 60 -5.55 -9.56 10.28
N GLN A 61 -5.47 -8.31 10.75
CA GLN A 61 -6.26 -7.20 10.19
C GLN A 61 -5.82 -6.84 8.77
N ALA A 62 -4.50 -6.82 8.52
CA ALA A 62 -3.95 -6.62 7.20
C ALA A 62 -4.44 -7.68 6.19
N LEU A 63 -4.49 -8.96 6.60
CA LEU A 63 -5.04 -10.04 5.79
C LEU A 63 -6.52 -9.85 5.45
N LEU A 64 -7.33 -9.39 6.40
CA LEU A 64 -8.75 -9.14 6.17
C LEU A 64 -8.94 -7.99 5.16
N ILE A 65 -8.18 -6.91 5.30
CA ILE A 65 -8.21 -5.78 4.37
C ILE A 65 -7.74 -6.24 2.98
N ALA A 66 -6.63 -6.99 2.91
CA ALA A 66 -6.15 -7.56 1.65
C ALA A 66 -7.21 -8.43 0.97
N ALA A 67 -7.86 -9.33 1.71
CA ALA A 67 -8.89 -10.21 1.16
C ALA A 67 -10.04 -9.47 0.49
N VAL A 68 -10.41 -8.30 0.99
CA VAL A 68 -11.48 -7.49 0.42
C VAL A 68 -10.95 -6.60 -0.72
N PHE A 69 -9.93 -5.81 -0.46
CA PHE A 69 -9.53 -4.73 -1.36
C PHE A 69 -8.64 -5.20 -2.51
N GLU A 70 -7.74 -6.17 -2.31
CA GLU A 70 -6.95 -6.77 -3.39
C GLU A 70 -7.86 -7.48 -4.42
N VAL A 71 -8.78 -8.30 -3.92
CA VAL A 71 -9.72 -9.02 -4.80
C VAL A 71 -10.65 -8.04 -5.51
N SER A 72 -11.15 -7.03 -4.81
CA SER A 72 -12.00 -5.99 -5.42
C SER A 72 -11.24 -5.21 -6.49
N GLY A 73 -9.97 -4.84 -6.23
CA GLY A 73 -9.11 -4.16 -7.21
C GLY A 73 -8.89 -4.99 -8.46
N ALA A 74 -8.57 -6.28 -8.28
CA ALA A 74 -8.40 -7.23 -9.37
C ALA A 74 -9.64 -7.33 -10.25
N VAL A 75 -10.82 -7.50 -9.62
CA VAL A 75 -12.10 -7.71 -10.31
C VAL A 75 -12.57 -6.44 -11.02
N ILE A 76 -12.45 -5.29 -10.38
CA ILE A 76 -13.05 -4.04 -10.86
C ILE A 76 -12.14 -3.31 -11.86
N ALA A 77 -10.82 -3.29 -11.61
CA ALA A 77 -9.90 -2.42 -12.33
C ALA A 77 -8.70 -3.14 -12.97
N GLY A 78 -8.65 -4.49 -12.97
CA GLY A 78 -7.50 -5.27 -13.45
C GLY A 78 -7.43 -5.49 -14.97
N GLY A 79 -8.45 -5.13 -15.75
CA GLY A 79 -8.56 -5.48 -17.17
C GLY A 79 -7.43 -4.92 -18.06
N SER A 80 -7.23 -3.61 -18.03
CA SER A 80 -6.29 -2.92 -18.95
C SER A 80 -4.82 -3.39 -18.82
N VAL A 81 -4.38 -3.71 -17.62
CA VAL A 81 -3.02 -4.23 -17.39
C VAL A 81 -2.93 -5.69 -17.83
N THR A 82 -4.00 -6.45 -17.62
CA THR A 82 -4.09 -7.86 -18.05
C THR A 82 -3.90 -7.97 -19.57
N ASP A 83 -4.53 -7.11 -20.36
CA ASP A 83 -4.37 -7.09 -21.82
C ASP A 83 -2.92 -6.79 -22.24
N THR A 84 -2.25 -5.86 -21.56
CA THR A 84 -0.84 -5.56 -21.83
C THR A 84 0.08 -6.75 -21.55
N VAL A 85 -0.14 -7.48 -20.47
CA VAL A 85 0.68 -8.66 -20.11
C VAL A 85 0.35 -9.84 -21.02
N ARG A 86 -0.93 -9.98 -21.45
CA ARG A 86 -1.41 -11.05 -22.31
C ARG A 86 -0.84 -10.99 -23.72
N SER A 87 -0.94 -9.83 -24.39
CA SER A 87 -0.64 -9.69 -25.82
C SER A 87 0.37 -8.60 -26.16
N GLY A 88 0.78 -7.77 -25.18
CA GLY A 88 1.65 -6.61 -25.43
C GLY A 88 3.15 -6.89 -25.43
N ILE A 89 3.61 -8.13 -25.17
CA ILE A 89 5.03 -8.46 -24.99
C ILE A 89 5.57 -9.28 -26.14
N VAL A 90 4.85 -10.33 -26.57
CA VAL A 90 5.18 -11.15 -27.75
C VAL A 90 4.64 -10.46 -28.99
N ASP A 91 5.43 -10.37 -30.06
CA ASP A 91 5.01 -9.77 -31.32
C ASP A 91 4.25 -10.77 -32.17
N LEU A 92 2.94 -10.86 -31.98
CA LEU A 92 2.03 -11.76 -32.67
C LEU A 92 1.71 -11.30 -34.11
N GLY A 93 1.99 -10.03 -34.43
CA GLY A 93 1.72 -9.46 -35.74
C GLY A 93 2.88 -9.63 -36.76
N ALA A 94 4.10 -9.77 -36.25
CA ALA A 94 5.31 -9.90 -37.07
C ALA A 94 5.68 -11.35 -37.36
N ILE A 95 5.08 -12.34 -36.70
CA ILE A 95 5.53 -13.72 -36.68
C ILE A 95 4.34 -14.69 -36.77
N ASP A 96 4.46 -15.69 -37.66
CA ASP A 96 3.52 -16.81 -37.72
C ASP A 96 3.88 -17.85 -36.64
N LEU A 97 3.45 -17.57 -35.38
CA LEU A 97 3.71 -18.40 -34.21
C LEU A 97 2.63 -19.48 -34.10
N ASP A 98 3.06 -20.72 -33.93
CA ASP A 98 2.14 -21.81 -33.62
C ASP A 98 1.41 -21.53 -32.28
N PRO A 99 0.06 -21.66 -32.23
CA PRO A 99 -0.70 -21.39 -31.01
C PRO A 99 -0.24 -22.17 -29.82
N MET A 100 0.22 -23.42 -29.94
CA MET A 100 0.71 -24.19 -28.81
C MET A 100 2.10 -23.72 -28.33
N GLN A 101 2.94 -23.20 -29.24
CA GLN A 101 4.20 -22.56 -28.82
C GLN A 101 3.94 -21.33 -27.97
N PHE A 102 2.93 -20.53 -28.31
CA PHE A 102 2.51 -19.41 -27.47
C PHE A 102 2.01 -19.85 -26.08
N VAL A 103 1.22 -20.95 -26.03
CA VAL A 103 0.81 -21.57 -24.76
C VAL A 103 2.03 -21.96 -23.92
N TYR A 104 3.03 -22.60 -24.52
CA TYR A 104 4.24 -23.02 -23.80
C TYR A 104 5.08 -21.84 -23.31
N ILE A 105 5.17 -20.75 -24.07
CA ILE A 105 5.81 -19.50 -23.66
C ILE A 105 5.14 -18.96 -22.39
N MET A 106 3.81 -18.87 -22.39
CA MET A 106 3.05 -18.31 -21.26
C MET A 106 3.10 -19.22 -20.02
N MET A 107 3.07 -20.55 -20.19
CA MET A 107 3.27 -21.53 -19.10
C MET A 107 4.66 -21.41 -18.49
N ALA A 108 5.70 -21.29 -19.31
CA ALA A 108 7.08 -21.14 -18.87
C ALA A 108 7.31 -19.82 -18.15
N ALA A 109 6.65 -18.75 -18.59
CA ALA A 109 6.69 -17.46 -17.94
C ALA A 109 6.08 -17.52 -16.53
N LEU A 110 4.90 -18.14 -16.39
CA LEU A 110 4.28 -18.37 -15.06
C LEU A 110 5.19 -19.18 -14.14
N LEU A 111 5.78 -20.25 -14.66
CA LEU A 111 6.71 -21.09 -13.90
C LEU A 111 7.96 -20.32 -13.45
N GLY A 112 8.60 -19.62 -14.40
CA GLY A 112 9.83 -18.87 -14.16
C GLY A 112 9.66 -17.77 -13.14
N ALA A 113 8.60 -16.97 -13.30
CA ALA A 113 8.27 -15.91 -12.38
C ALA A 113 7.93 -16.45 -10.97
N ALA A 114 7.09 -17.49 -10.89
CA ALA A 114 6.68 -18.06 -9.61
C ALA A 114 7.85 -18.68 -8.84
N ILE A 115 8.75 -19.40 -9.51
CA ILE A 115 9.95 -19.97 -8.86
C ILE A 115 10.84 -18.83 -8.31
N TRP A 116 11.11 -17.80 -9.12
CA TRP A 116 11.94 -16.68 -8.67
C TRP A 116 11.31 -15.96 -7.48
N LEU A 117 10.01 -15.66 -7.54
CA LEU A 117 9.29 -15.02 -6.45
C LEU A 117 9.33 -15.85 -5.17
N LEU A 118 9.18 -17.17 -5.26
CA LEU A 118 9.27 -18.05 -4.09
C LEU A 118 10.65 -17.98 -3.44
N VAL A 119 11.73 -18.00 -4.23
CA VAL A 119 13.10 -17.86 -3.74
C VAL A 119 13.29 -16.50 -3.06
N ALA A 120 12.94 -15.41 -3.74
CA ALA A 120 13.06 -14.07 -3.22
C ALA A 120 12.26 -13.87 -1.92
N THR A 121 11.04 -14.39 -1.86
CA THR A 121 10.17 -14.30 -0.67
C THR A 121 10.78 -15.05 0.52
N LYS A 122 11.34 -16.24 0.32
CA LYS A 122 12.05 -16.99 1.37
C LYS A 122 13.28 -16.24 1.89
N MET A 123 13.96 -15.48 1.04
CA MET A 123 15.09 -14.63 1.41
C MET A 123 14.65 -13.29 2.03
N GLY A 124 13.36 -13.00 2.07
CA GLY A 124 12.80 -11.73 2.55
C GLY A 124 13.11 -10.55 1.62
N TRP A 125 13.39 -10.81 0.33
CA TRP A 125 13.67 -9.78 -0.65
C TRP A 125 12.36 -9.29 -1.30
N PRO A 126 12.04 -8.00 -1.19
CA PRO A 126 10.95 -7.39 -1.93
C PRO A 126 11.39 -7.20 -3.39
N VAL A 127 10.88 -8.04 -4.28
CA VAL A 127 11.17 -8.01 -5.72
C VAL A 127 9.91 -7.66 -6.52
N SER A 128 10.08 -7.41 -7.81
CA SER A 128 8.96 -7.06 -8.70
C SER A 128 8.38 -8.31 -9.37
N THR A 129 7.11 -8.57 -9.16
CA THR A 129 6.36 -9.60 -9.89
C THR A 129 6.25 -9.26 -11.37
N THR A 130 6.07 -7.98 -11.70
CA THR A 130 6.00 -7.50 -13.09
C THR A 130 7.32 -7.74 -13.84
N HIS A 131 8.47 -7.46 -13.22
CA HIS A 131 9.77 -7.79 -13.82
C HIS A 131 9.92 -9.30 -14.01
N SER A 132 9.45 -10.08 -13.03
CA SER A 132 9.54 -11.53 -13.06
C SER A 132 8.75 -12.13 -14.22
N ILE A 133 7.49 -11.72 -14.39
CA ILE A 133 6.66 -12.27 -15.46
C ILE A 133 7.11 -11.80 -16.85
N ILE A 134 7.46 -10.54 -17.01
CA ILE A 134 7.95 -10.00 -18.30
C ILE A 134 9.28 -10.65 -18.65
N GLY A 135 10.19 -10.80 -17.68
CA GLY A 135 11.44 -11.53 -17.89
C GLY A 135 11.17 -12.97 -18.36
N GLY A 136 10.27 -13.68 -17.68
CA GLY A 136 9.87 -15.04 -18.05
C GLY A 136 9.31 -15.14 -19.46
N ILE A 137 8.40 -14.23 -19.87
CA ILE A 137 7.83 -14.19 -21.22
C ILE A 137 8.93 -13.92 -22.25
N VAL A 138 9.76 -12.89 -22.03
CA VAL A 138 10.86 -12.54 -22.97
C VAL A 138 11.84 -13.70 -23.13
N GLY A 139 12.29 -14.31 -22.02
CA GLY A 139 13.21 -15.42 -22.06
C GLY A 139 12.64 -16.64 -22.80
N ALA A 140 11.39 -17.02 -22.52
CA ALA A 140 10.72 -18.12 -23.18
C ALA A 140 10.48 -17.84 -24.68
N ALA A 141 10.02 -16.62 -25.03
CA ALA A 141 9.77 -16.23 -26.41
C ALA A 141 11.05 -16.25 -27.26
N LEU A 142 12.14 -15.62 -26.76
CA LEU A 142 13.42 -15.65 -27.47
C LEU A 142 13.94 -17.09 -27.67
N THR A 143 13.78 -17.95 -26.64
CA THR A 143 14.20 -19.35 -26.75
C THR A 143 13.44 -20.09 -27.83
N ILE A 144 12.11 -19.98 -27.90
CA ILE A 144 11.31 -20.55 -28.97
C ILE A 144 11.74 -19.96 -30.32
N GLY A 145 11.83 -18.63 -30.45
CA GLY A 145 12.21 -17.97 -31.69
C GLY A 145 13.56 -18.43 -32.25
N PHE A 146 14.57 -18.64 -31.39
CA PHE A 146 15.88 -19.13 -31.82
C PHE A 146 15.90 -20.64 -32.08
N THR A 147 15.17 -21.45 -31.31
CA THR A 147 15.19 -22.93 -31.48
C THR A 147 14.36 -23.40 -32.63
N THR A 148 13.27 -22.71 -32.96
CA THR A 148 12.38 -23.04 -34.08
C THR A 148 12.69 -22.28 -35.38
N GLY A 149 13.50 -21.22 -35.30
CA GLY A 149 13.83 -20.35 -36.42
C GLY A 149 12.69 -19.39 -36.82
N THR A 150 11.65 -19.24 -35.98
CA THR A 150 10.44 -18.47 -36.30
C THR A 150 10.57 -16.97 -36.03
N GLY A 151 11.76 -16.42 -35.68
CA GLY A 151 11.89 -14.95 -35.55
C GLY A 151 13.01 -14.46 -34.63
N GLY A 152 13.55 -15.26 -33.72
CA GLY A 152 14.64 -14.84 -32.80
C GLY A 152 14.28 -13.58 -32.01
N MET A 153 15.01 -12.47 -32.25
CA MET A 153 14.77 -11.19 -31.56
C MET A 153 13.44 -10.52 -31.91
N ASP A 154 12.88 -10.83 -33.08
CA ASP A 154 11.62 -10.25 -33.55
C ASP A 154 10.39 -10.85 -32.82
N MET A 155 10.61 -11.91 -32.02
CA MET A 155 9.58 -12.47 -31.12
C MET A 155 9.06 -11.47 -30.07
N VAL A 156 9.79 -10.39 -29.81
CA VAL A 156 9.51 -9.48 -28.68
C VAL A 156 9.22 -8.06 -29.18
N GLN A 157 8.16 -7.48 -28.67
CA GLN A 157 7.80 -6.07 -28.92
C GLN A 157 8.73 -5.11 -28.14
N TRP A 158 9.96 -4.91 -28.62
CA TRP A 158 10.98 -4.11 -27.95
C TRP A 158 10.57 -2.67 -27.65
N ASN A 159 9.75 -2.06 -28.50
CA ASN A 159 9.19 -0.71 -28.29
C ASN A 159 8.30 -0.68 -27.04
N LYS A 160 7.48 -1.72 -26.87
CA LYS A 160 6.61 -1.86 -25.69
C LYS A 160 7.43 -2.14 -24.44
N ILE A 161 8.41 -3.03 -24.54
CA ILE A 161 9.36 -3.29 -23.43
C ILE A 161 10.09 -2.01 -23.03
N GLY A 162 10.51 -1.19 -23.98
CA GLY A 162 11.15 0.11 -23.69
C GLY A 162 10.23 1.07 -22.91
N GLN A 163 8.97 1.19 -23.30
CA GLN A 163 7.97 1.99 -22.58
C GLN A 163 7.76 1.49 -21.15
N ILE A 164 7.63 0.17 -20.98
CA ILE A 164 7.48 -0.48 -19.68
C ILE A 164 8.76 -0.25 -18.82
N ALA A 165 9.95 -0.39 -19.40
CA ALA A 165 11.20 -0.16 -18.69
C ALA A 165 11.35 1.29 -18.20
N ILE A 166 10.93 2.27 -19.00
CA ILE A 166 10.88 3.68 -18.58
C ILE A 166 9.91 3.84 -17.39
N SER A 167 8.74 3.20 -17.42
CA SER A 167 7.78 3.26 -16.33
C SER A 167 8.33 2.68 -15.03
N TRP A 168 9.19 1.66 -15.10
CA TRP A 168 9.83 1.04 -13.93
C TRP A 168 10.81 1.96 -13.22
N VAL A 169 11.42 2.89 -13.95
CA VAL A 169 12.31 3.91 -13.36
C VAL A 169 11.51 5.12 -12.88
N LEU A 170 10.56 5.58 -13.68
CA LEU A 170 9.80 6.79 -13.39
C LEU A 170 8.84 6.60 -12.21
N SER A 171 8.17 5.44 -12.11
CA SER A 171 7.14 5.21 -11.10
C SER A 171 7.67 5.23 -9.65
N PRO A 172 8.79 4.58 -9.27
CA PRO A 172 9.34 4.72 -7.92
C PRO A 172 9.86 6.13 -7.61
N LEU A 173 10.38 6.84 -8.61
CA LEU A 173 10.78 8.24 -8.46
C LEU A 173 9.57 9.14 -8.16
N LEU A 174 8.46 8.95 -8.87
CA LEU A 174 7.21 9.67 -8.62
C LEU A 174 6.64 9.31 -7.25
N GLY A 175 6.60 8.02 -6.88
CA GLY A 175 6.19 7.57 -5.55
C GLY A 175 7.01 8.24 -4.44
N GLY A 176 8.34 8.28 -4.62
CA GLY A 176 9.26 8.95 -3.70
C GLY A 176 9.04 10.46 -3.61
N LEU A 177 8.87 11.13 -4.74
CA LEU A 177 8.63 12.57 -4.80
C LEU A 177 7.30 12.95 -4.14
N PHE A 178 6.20 12.25 -4.47
CA PHE A 178 4.91 12.52 -3.87
C PHE A 178 4.90 12.27 -2.37
N ALA A 179 5.50 11.17 -1.91
CA ALA A 179 5.64 10.88 -0.48
C ALA A 179 6.51 11.91 0.23
N TRP A 180 7.61 12.37 -0.39
CA TRP A 180 8.48 13.42 0.14
C TRP A 180 7.73 14.75 0.31
N VAL A 181 6.96 15.17 -0.70
CA VAL A 181 6.16 16.42 -0.63
C VAL A 181 5.07 16.28 0.44
N LEU A 182 4.28 15.20 0.40
CA LEU A 182 3.16 14.98 1.30
C LEU A 182 3.62 14.87 2.76
N PHE A 183 4.63 14.05 3.01
CA PHE A 183 5.15 13.88 4.36
C PHE A 183 5.94 15.12 4.83
N GLY A 184 6.62 15.84 3.94
CA GLY A 184 7.21 17.13 4.24
C GLY A 184 6.19 18.14 4.74
N PHE A 185 5.01 18.19 4.11
CA PHE A 185 3.88 18.99 4.57
C PHE A 185 3.39 18.55 5.96
N ILE A 186 3.14 17.26 6.16
CA ILE A 186 2.70 16.69 7.45
C ILE A 186 3.72 17.03 8.55
N LYS A 187 4.99 16.80 8.30
CA LYS A 187 6.07 17.06 9.26
C LYS A 187 6.16 18.54 9.63
N LYS A 188 6.07 19.44 8.64
CA LYS A 188 6.21 20.88 8.86
C LYS A 188 5.00 21.48 9.59
N TYR A 189 3.79 21.17 9.13
CA TYR A 189 2.57 21.88 9.55
C TYR A 189 1.79 21.15 10.65
N ILE A 190 1.99 19.84 10.83
CA ILE A 190 1.30 19.07 11.84
C ILE A 190 2.26 18.62 12.93
N LEU A 191 3.24 17.76 12.62
CA LEU A 191 4.13 17.19 13.64
C LEU A 191 5.01 18.26 14.28
N GLY A 192 5.63 19.14 13.50
CA GLY A 192 6.46 20.23 14.04
C GLY A 192 5.66 21.31 14.78
N TYR A 193 4.38 21.50 14.46
CA TYR A 193 3.48 22.31 15.26
C TYR A 193 3.19 21.64 16.61
N ASN A 194 2.86 20.36 16.59
CA ASN A 194 2.57 19.57 17.80
C ASN A 194 3.78 19.54 18.74
N GLU A 195 5.00 19.31 18.24
CA GLU A 195 6.22 19.36 19.03
C GLU A 195 6.43 20.69 19.74
N LYS A 196 6.17 21.82 19.05
CA LYS A 196 6.28 23.16 19.64
C LYS A 196 5.23 23.40 20.74
N VAL A 197 4.01 22.90 20.53
CA VAL A 197 2.93 23.00 21.52
C VAL A 197 3.23 22.14 22.73
N ASP A 198 3.69 20.91 22.54
CA ASP A 198 4.06 20.00 23.63
C ASP A 198 5.23 20.57 24.46
N ALA A 199 6.24 21.14 23.82
CA ALA A 199 7.35 21.81 24.50
C ALA A 199 6.87 23.01 25.33
N ALA A 200 6.01 23.84 24.75
CA ALA A 200 5.43 24.99 25.47
C ALA A 200 4.55 24.57 26.65
N MET A 201 3.78 23.50 26.51
CA MET A 201 2.95 22.95 27.59
C MET A 201 3.79 22.33 28.71
N LEU A 202 4.90 21.67 28.35
CA LEU A 202 5.85 21.13 29.34
C LEU A 202 6.49 22.26 30.17
N GLU A 203 6.92 23.33 29.50
CA GLU A 203 7.48 24.52 30.15
C GLU A 203 6.45 25.17 31.13
N ILE A 204 5.19 25.32 30.66
CA ILE A 204 4.12 25.84 31.50
C ILE A 204 3.87 24.95 32.73
N LYS A 205 3.84 23.62 32.56
CA LYS A 205 3.67 22.69 33.69
C LYS A 205 4.83 22.80 34.70
N LYS A 206 6.08 22.87 34.20
CA LYS A 206 7.26 23.03 35.03
C LYS A 206 7.18 24.30 35.85
N HIS A 207 6.85 25.44 35.27
CA HIS A 207 6.65 26.69 36.02
C HIS A 207 5.49 26.62 37.02
N GLN A 208 4.41 25.91 36.69
CA GLN A 208 3.31 25.69 37.65
C GLN A 208 3.75 24.83 38.84
N GLU A 209 4.62 23.85 38.65
CA GLU A 209 5.17 23.00 39.71
C GLU A 209 6.16 23.79 40.59
N GLU A 210 7.05 24.58 39.99
CA GLU A 210 7.99 25.46 40.67
C GLU A 210 7.26 26.48 41.57
N GLU A 211 6.22 27.14 41.01
CA GLU A 211 5.39 28.09 41.77
C GLU A 211 4.62 27.39 42.92
N ARG A 212 4.13 26.18 42.69
CA ARG A 212 3.49 25.37 43.76
C ARG A 212 4.48 25.01 44.86
N ALA A 213 5.70 24.60 44.51
CA ALA A 213 6.74 24.22 45.45
C ALA A 213 7.20 25.43 46.28
N ALA A 214 7.36 26.60 45.65
CA ALA A 214 7.77 27.85 46.35
C ALA A 214 6.72 28.36 47.35
N HIS A 215 5.45 28.05 47.14
CA HIS A 215 4.36 28.51 48.02
C HIS A 215 3.76 27.42 48.91
N THR A 216 4.39 26.25 48.98
CA THR A 216 4.01 25.20 49.93
C THR A 216 4.71 25.49 51.28
N PRO A 217 3.98 25.71 52.43
CA PRO A 217 4.60 25.96 53.70
C PRO A 217 5.42 24.73 54.15
N HIS A 218 6.77 24.87 54.16
CA HIS A 218 7.70 23.74 54.33
C HIS A 218 7.60 23.05 55.71
N ASP A 219 7.15 23.74 56.77
CA ASP A 219 7.18 23.23 58.15
C ASP A 219 5.89 22.57 58.64
N GLY A 220 4.75 22.83 58.02
CA GLY A 220 3.46 22.26 58.42
C GLY A 220 3.00 21.05 57.61
N PHE A 221 3.43 21.00 56.37
CA PHE A 221 2.94 19.99 55.40
C PHE A 221 3.61 18.62 55.57
N GLN A 222 4.85 18.57 56.06
CA GLN A 222 5.56 17.31 56.33
C GLN A 222 5.10 16.59 57.62
N ARG A 223 4.30 17.25 58.46
CA ARG A 223 3.77 16.66 59.68
C ARG A 223 2.38 16.06 59.59
N ILE A 224 1.76 16.14 58.45
CA ILE A 224 0.42 15.58 58.18
C ILE A 224 0.53 14.33 57.32
N THR A 225 -0.38 13.37 57.56
CA THR A 225 -0.43 12.13 56.78
C THR A 225 -0.73 12.37 55.32
N ASP A 226 -0.33 11.44 54.41
CA ASP A 226 -0.56 11.53 52.94
C ASP A 226 -2.03 11.81 52.60
N LEU A 227 -2.96 11.20 53.35
CA LEU A 227 -4.40 11.42 53.21
C LEU A 227 -4.82 12.86 53.57
N GLN A 228 -4.17 13.47 54.56
CA GLN A 228 -4.40 14.85 54.95
C GLN A 228 -3.74 15.84 54.00
N GLN A 229 -2.60 15.46 53.36
CA GLN A 229 -1.95 16.22 52.29
C GLN A 229 -2.84 16.27 51.07
N ASP A 230 -3.43 15.14 50.66
CA ASP A 230 -4.37 15.04 49.55
C ASP A 230 -5.68 15.80 49.84
N ALA A 231 -6.22 15.69 51.05
CA ALA A 231 -7.41 16.42 51.47
C ALA A 231 -7.18 17.94 51.46
N TYR A 232 -6.00 18.39 51.96
CA TYR A 232 -5.60 19.80 51.96
C TYR A 232 -5.38 20.32 50.56
N SER A 233 -4.69 19.57 49.72
CA SER A 233 -4.47 19.89 48.29
C SER A 233 -5.79 19.98 47.51
N ASN A 234 -6.71 19.05 47.75
CA ASN A 234 -8.05 19.06 47.15
C ASN A 234 -8.93 20.19 47.68
N ALA A 235 -8.82 20.56 48.96
CA ALA A 235 -9.52 21.69 49.55
C ALA A 235 -8.99 23.03 49.00
N MET A 236 -7.66 23.14 48.79
CA MET A 236 -7.02 24.29 48.14
C MET A 236 -7.48 24.43 46.68
N LEU A 237 -7.58 23.33 45.93
CA LEU A 237 -8.09 23.31 44.56
C LEU A 237 -9.58 23.72 44.49
N ARG A 238 -10.40 23.34 45.48
CA ARG A 238 -11.81 23.75 45.59
C ARG A 238 -11.95 25.22 45.99
N LYS A 239 -11.14 25.73 46.92
CA LYS A 239 -11.06 27.17 47.26
C LYS A 239 -10.61 28.02 46.06
N LYS A 240 -9.78 27.49 45.17
CA LYS A 240 -9.30 28.15 43.96
C LYS A 240 -10.45 28.63 43.05
N LYS A 241 -11.52 27.83 42.89
CA LYS A 241 -12.71 28.21 42.07
C LYS A 241 -13.57 29.30 42.69
N PHE A 242 -13.58 29.45 44.05
CA PHE A 242 -14.44 30.39 44.78
C PHE A 242 -13.79 31.74 45.03
N LYS A 243 -12.43 31.79 45.21
CA LYS A 243 -11.70 33.00 45.58
C LYS A 243 -11.29 33.93 44.45
N LEU A 244 -11.27 33.48 43.21
CA LEU A 244 -10.91 34.33 42.06
C LEU A 244 -11.85 35.56 41.85
N LYS A 245 -13.02 35.56 42.50
CA LYS A 245 -13.97 36.67 42.50
C LYS A 245 -13.83 37.69 43.66
N LYS A 246 -13.04 37.37 44.69
CA LYS A 246 -12.93 38.19 45.91
C LYS A 246 -11.50 38.24 46.50
N LEU A 247 -10.47 38.36 45.67
CA LEU A 247 -9.09 38.50 46.16
C LEU A 247 -8.74 39.97 46.39
N ASP A 248 -8.21 40.24 47.58
CA ASP A 248 -7.57 41.52 47.93
C ASP A 248 -6.32 41.68 47.03
N PRO A 249 -6.20 42.76 46.25
CA PRO A 249 -5.09 42.98 45.32
C PRO A 249 -3.70 43.03 45.96
N GLU A 250 -3.60 43.35 47.26
CA GLU A 250 -2.32 43.57 47.94
C GLU A 250 -1.83 42.38 48.76
N ALA A 251 -2.58 41.29 48.86
CA ALA A 251 -2.12 40.08 49.59
C ALA A 251 -1.11 39.27 48.76
N PRO A 252 0.01 38.78 49.41
CA PRO A 252 1.02 37.94 48.71
C PRO A 252 0.42 36.68 48.03
N GLU A 253 -0.59 36.08 48.67
CA GLU A 253 -1.35 34.95 48.09
C GLU A 253 -2.09 35.33 46.78
N SER A 254 -2.41 36.60 46.59
CA SER A 254 -3.11 37.09 45.37
C SER A 254 -2.18 37.10 44.16
N GLU A 255 -0.88 37.30 44.34
CA GLU A 255 0.10 37.30 43.25
C GLU A 255 0.37 35.87 42.73
N TYR A 256 0.51 34.89 43.62
CA TYR A 256 0.56 33.47 43.25
C TYR A 256 -0.66 33.05 42.42
N TYR A 257 -1.87 33.37 42.91
CA TYR A 257 -3.09 33.01 42.13
C TYR A 257 -3.19 33.76 40.81
N ARG A 258 -2.68 35.01 40.71
CA ARG A 258 -2.60 35.71 39.43
C ARG A 258 -1.61 35.08 38.45
N GLN A 259 -0.44 34.64 38.93
CA GLN A 259 0.57 33.97 38.12
C GLN A 259 0.08 32.61 37.63
N VAL A 260 -0.47 31.76 38.52
CA VAL A 260 -1.07 30.48 38.13
C VAL A 260 -2.23 30.68 37.17
N HIS A 261 -3.07 31.72 37.37
CA HIS A 261 -4.14 32.03 36.45
C HIS A 261 -3.63 32.47 35.05
N LYS A 262 -2.57 33.32 35.02
CA LYS A 262 -1.91 33.69 33.76
C LYS A 262 -1.37 32.46 33.01
N LEU A 263 -0.75 31.52 33.72
CA LEU A 263 -0.26 30.27 33.15
C LEU A 263 -1.40 29.36 32.66
N ASP A 264 -2.51 29.26 33.42
CA ASP A 264 -3.71 28.53 32.99
C ASP A 264 -4.36 29.17 31.74
N VAL A 265 -4.38 30.50 31.62
CA VAL A 265 -4.88 31.22 30.45
C VAL A 265 -3.93 31.00 29.27
N LYS A 266 -2.61 31.04 29.50
CA LYS A 266 -1.60 30.76 28.47
C LYS A 266 -1.72 29.33 27.96
N ALA A 267 -1.91 28.35 28.85
CA ALA A 267 -2.17 26.95 28.51
C ALA A 267 -3.47 26.77 27.72
N LYS A 268 -4.55 27.44 28.09
CA LYS A 268 -5.82 27.41 27.35
C LYS A 268 -5.75 28.10 25.98
N ARG A 269 -4.88 29.10 25.83
CA ARG A 269 -4.64 29.80 24.54
C ARG A 269 -3.73 29.01 23.60
N ALA A 270 -2.89 28.14 24.14
CA ALA A 270 -2.14 27.18 23.36
C ALA A 270 -3.14 26.12 22.85
N ASP A 271 -3.73 26.36 21.67
CA ASP A 271 -4.70 25.46 21.04
C ASP A 271 -3.96 24.20 20.57
N SER A 272 -3.84 23.24 21.51
CA SER A 272 -2.99 22.06 21.36
C SER A 272 -3.41 21.14 20.20
N HIS A 273 -4.67 21.20 19.77
CA HIS A 273 -5.20 20.31 18.73
C HIS A 273 -5.45 21.00 17.39
N ARG A 274 -5.13 22.30 17.26
CA ARG A 274 -5.44 23.10 16.05
C ARG A 274 -4.88 22.48 14.77
N ALA A 275 -3.65 21.97 14.80
CA ALA A 275 -3.07 21.36 13.62
C ALA A 275 -3.83 20.09 13.18
N LEU A 276 -4.33 19.28 14.13
CA LEU A 276 -5.13 18.10 13.85
C LEU A 276 -6.52 18.46 13.32
N GLU A 277 -7.11 19.54 13.81
CA GLU A 277 -8.46 19.98 13.42
C GLU A 277 -8.51 20.71 12.07
N VAL A 278 -7.43 21.35 11.65
CA VAL A 278 -7.39 22.13 10.41
C VAL A 278 -6.73 21.37 9.28
N TYR A 279 -5.51 20.87 9.48
CA TYR A 279 -4.73 20.28 8.38
C TYR A 279 -5.07 18.82 8.10
N VAL A 280 -5.39 18.03 9.12
CA VAL A 280 -5.68 16.61 8.92
C VAL A 280 -6.98 16.37 8.12
N PRO A 281 -8.09 17.09 8.36
CA PRO A 281 -9.28 16.98 7.50
C PRO A 281 -9.02 17.37 6.04
N ILE A 282 -8.17 18.36 5.78
CA ILE A 282 -7.78 18.76 4.42
C ILE A 282 -7.01 17.63 3.73
N LEU A 283 -6.07 17.01 4.44
CA LEU A 283 -5.32 15.86 3.92
C LEU A 283 -6.24 14.66 3.65
N ALA A 284 -7.19 14.40 4.53
CA ALA A 284 -8.17 13.34 4.36
C ALA A 284 -9.09 13.59 3.15
N ALA A 285 -9.56 14.82 2.98
CA ALA A 285 -10.36 15.21 1.83
C ALA A 285 -9.59 15.06 0.51
N PHE A 286 -8.32 15.51 0.50
CA PHE A 286 -7.45 15.35 -0.65
C PHE A 286 -7.21 13.87 -0.99
N GLY A 287 -6.87 13.04 0.01
CA GLY A 287 -6.68 11.61 -0.19
C GLY A 287 -7.94 10.91 -0.69
N ALA A 288 -9.10 11.25 -0.11
CA ALA A 288 -10.39 10.70 -0.52
C ALA A 288 -10.79 11.13 -1.94
N ALA A 289 -10.52 12.39 -2.31
CA ALA A 289 -10.73 12.88 -3.68
C ALA A 289 -9.84 12.15 -4.69
N LEU A 290 -8.56 11.95 -4.34
CA LEU A 290 -7.62 11.23 -5.19
C LEU A 290 -8.07 9.78 -5.43
N ILE A 291 -8.44 9.06 -4.37
CA ILE A 291 -8.94 7.69 -4.47
C ILE A 291 -10.24 7.64 -5.28
N ALA A 292 -11.19 8.55 -5.02
CA ALA A 292 -12.42 8.63 -5.77
C ALA A 292 -12.19 8.94 -7.27
N ALA A 293 -11.26 9.84 -7.58
CA ALA A 293 -10.89 10.15 -8.97
C ALA A 293 -10.41 8.89 -9.71
N MET A 294 -9.51 8.14 -9.08
CA MET A 294 -8.95 6.93 -9.67
C MET A 294 -10.00 5.87 -9.94
N LEU A 295 -10.91 5.67 -8.98
CA LEU A 295 -12.02 4.72 -9.14
C LEU A 295 -13.00 5.16 -10.25
N LEU A 296 -13.41 6.42 -10.24
CA LEU A 296 -14.48 6.92 -11.12
C LEU A 296 -14.03 7.11 -12.57
N PHE A 297 -12.79 7.58 -12.80
CA PHE A 297 -12.35 7.90 -14.14
C PHE A 297 -11.84 6.70 -14.95
N LYS A 298 -11.49 5.60 -14.28
CA LYS A 298 -11.08 4.40 -15.00
C LYS A 298 -11.34 3.07 -14.27
N GLY A 299 -11.32 3.05 -12.93
CA GLY A 299 -11.57 1.82 -12.20
C GLY A 299 -12.96 1.22 -12.46
N LEU A 300 -13.92 2.07 -12.81
CA LEU A 300 -15.30 1.68 -13.10
C LEU A 300 -15.64 1.68 -14.60
N ASP A 301 -14.68 1.92 -15.50
CA ASP A 301 -14.89 1.87 -16.96
C ASP A 301 -15.48 0.52 -17.39
N ASN A 302 -15.00 -0.57 -16.79
CA ASN A 302 -15.47 -1.92 -17.07
C ASN A 302 -16.94 -2.17 -16.62
N LEU A 303 -17.52 -1.28 -15.80
CA LEU A 303 -18.90 -1.41 -15.33
C LEU A 303 -19.90 -0.61 -16.19
N GLU A 304 -19.43 0.13 -17.21
CA GLU A 304 -20.26 0.91 -18.16
C GLU A 304 -21.39 1.71 -17.47
N LEU A 305 -21.09 2.34 -16.34
CA LEU A 305 -22.09 3.03 -15.51
C LEU A 305 -22.70 4.26 -16.17
N GLY A 306 -22.20 4.69 -17.31
CA GLY A 306 -22.72 5.83 -18.07
C GLY A 306 -22.69 7.17 -17.33
N ILE A 307 -21.82 7.32 -16.31
CA ILE A 307 -21.72 8.54 -15.53
C ILE A 307 -20.94 9.59 -16.32
N SER A 308 -21.54 10.78 -16.49
CA SER A 308 -20.86 11.89 -17.16
C SER A 308 -19.63 12.38 -16.39
N THR A 309 -18.67 13.01 -17.08
CA THR A 309 -17.49 13.62 -16.43
C THR A 309 -17.87 14.58 -15.33
N MET A 310 -18.94 15.37 -15.52
CA MET A 310 -19.45 16.26 -14.47
C MET A 310 -19.99 15.47 -13.28
N GLY A 311 -20.67 14.35 -13.52
CA GLY A 311 -21.13 13.43 -12.47
C GLY A 311 -19.97 12.86 -11.65
N ASN A 312 -18.89 12.43 -12.30
CA ASN A 312 -17.68 11.96 -11.65
C ASN A 312 -17.06 13.06 -10.76
N ILE A 313 -16.93 14.29 -11.26
CA ILE A 313 -16.41 15.42 -10.48
C ILE A 313 -17.31 15.71 -9.28
N MET A 314 -18.63 15.69 -9.43
CA MET A 314 -19.56 15.91 -8.32
C MET A 314 -19.42 14.83 -7.25
N ILE A 315 -19.30 13.55 -7.63
CA ILE A 315 -19.09 12.45 -6.69
C ILE A 315 -17.76 12.63 -5.95
N MET A 316 -16.68 12.99 -6.64
CA MET A 316 -15.38 13.28 -6.02
C MET A 316 -15.49 14.38 -4.96
N VAL A 317 -16.12 15.51 -5.30
CA VAL A 317 -16.31 16.62 -4.37
C VAL A 317 -17.15 16.19 -3.17
N MET A 318 -18.20 15.41 -3.39
CA MET A 318 -19.05 14.88 -2.32
C MET A 318 -18.27 13.95 -1.40
N VAL A 319 -17.49 13.01 -1.94
CA VAL A 319 -16.63 12.09 -1.17
C VAL A 319 -15.58 12.87 -0.36
N ALA A 320 -14.93 13.87 -0.98
CA ALA A 320 -13.99 14.75 -0.30
C ALA A 320 -14.64 15.53 0.85
N ALA A 321 -15.83 16.08 0.64
CA ALA A 321 -16.59 16.81 1.66
C ALA A 321 -16.99 15.88 2.84
N ILE A 322 -17.47 14.68 2.54
CA ILE A 322 -17.79 13.67 3.57
C ILE A 322 -16.55 13.31 4.39
N ALA A 323 -15.42 13.06 3.74
CA ALA A 323 -14.15 12.76 4.41
C ALA A 323 -13.70 13.94 5.29
N TRP A 324 -13.78 15.17 4.77
CA TRP A 324 -13.43 16.37 5.52
C TRP A 324 -14.29 16.55 6.78
N VAL A 325 -15.61 16.45 6.66
CA VAL A 325 -16.54 16.57 7.79
C VAL A 325 -16.30 15.46 8.81
N SER A 326 -16.22 14.20 8.36
CA SER A 326 -16.02 13.04 9.23
C SER A 326 -14.73 13.15 10.04
N VAL A 327 -13.61 13.49 9.39
CA VAL A 327 -12.33 13.65 10.04
C VAL A 327 -12.29 14.88 10.94
N SER A 328 -12.99 15.98 10.57
CA SER A 328 -13.12 17.16 11.44
C SER A 328 -13.85 16.82 12.74
N VAL A 329 -14.96 16.08 12.67
CA VAL A 329 -15.71 15.63 13.84
C VAL A 329 -14.85 14.68 14.67
N PHE A 330 -14.14 13.75 14.04
CA PHE A 330 -13.26 12.82 14.71
C PHE A 330 -12.09 13.54 15.43
N ALA A 331 -11.42 14.50 14.76
CA ALA A 331 -10.35 15.29 15.37
C ALA A 331 -10.83 16.03 16.63
N ARG A 332 -12.02 16.65 16.56
CA ARG A 332 -12.63 17.33 17.73
C ARG A 332 -12.95 16.36 18.87
N SER A 333 -13.34 15.13 18.58
CA SER A 333 -13.61 14.12 19.62
C SER A 333 -12.36 13.74 20.40
N LEU A 334 -11.17 13.92 19.80
CA LEU A 334 -9.87 13.61 20.40
C LEU A 334 -9.27 14.74 21.25
N GLN A 335 -9.91 15.92 21.34
CA GLN A 335 -9.40 17.09 22.07
C GLN A 335 -9.09 16.84 23.55
N LYS A 336 -9.75 15.85 24.18
CA LYS A 336 -9.51 15.47 25.58
C LYS A 336 -8.33 14.52 25.77
N GLN A 337 -7.80 13.96 24.70
CA GLN A 337 -6.64 13.08 24.73
C GLN A 337 -5.34 13.88 24.71
N GLU A 338 -4.26 13.26 25.17
CA GLU A 338 -2.92 13.78 24.98
C GLU A 338 -2.60 13.94 23.50
N LEU A 339 -1.95 15.05 23.11
CA LEU A 339 -1.74 15.44 21.72
C LEU A 339 -1.00 14.35 20.91
N SER A 340 0.01 13.73 21.50
CA SER A 340 0.78 12.66 20.84
C SER A 340 -0.09 11.44 20.58
N ARG A 341 -0.95 11.06 21.53
CA ARG A 341 -1.91 9.95 21.39
C ARG A 341 -3.02 10.26 20.39
N ALA A 342 -3.53 11.49 20.40
CA ALA A 342 -4.53 11.96 19.42
C ALA A 342 -3.96 11.93 18.02
N THR A 343 -2.71 12.40 17.84
CA THR A 343 -1.98 12.37 16.56
C THR A 343 -1.80 10.94 16.05
N PHE A 344 -1.34 10.04 16.91
CA PHE A 344 -1.21 8.63 16.56
C PHE A 344 -2.55 8.05 16.13
N THR A 345 -3.60 8.25 16.91
CA THR A 345 -4.92 7.67 16.66
C THR A 345 -5.52 8.14 15.34
N ILE A 346 -5.47 9.45 15.05
CA ILE A 346 -6.08 9.98 13.82
C ILE A 346 -5.31 9.53 12.58
N PHE A 347 -3.97 9.52 12.62
CA PHE A 347 -3.16 9.04 11.51
C PHE A 347 -3.23 7.52 11.34
N ALA A 348 -3.39 6.75 12.41
CA ALA A 348 -3.63 5.32 12.32
C ALA A 348 -4.90 5.00 11.54
N TRP A 349 -6.01 5.68 11.82
CA TRP A 349 -7.24 5.53 11.03
C TRP A 349 -7.06 5.96 9.58
N LEU A 350 -6.41 7.10 9.32
CA LEU A 350 -6.13 7.53 7.95
C LEU A 350 -5.25 6.52 7.22
N GLN A 351 -4.28 5.92 7.90
CA GLN A 351 -3.42 4.89 7.33
C GLN A 351 -4.18 3.60 6.99
N VAL A 352 -5.18 3.21 7.77
CA VAL A 352 -6.06 2.08 7.41
C VAL A 352 -6.75 2.32 6.06
N PHE A 353 -7.23 3.53 5.82
CA PHE A 353 -7.85 3.89 4.54
C PHE A 353 -6.84 3.89 3.39
N THR A 354 -5.63 4.42 3.60
CA THR A 354 -4.61 4.41 2.54
C THR A 354 -4.05 3.02 2.27
N ALA A 355 -3.93 2.17 3.29
CA ALA A 355 -3.57 0.77 3.12
C ALA A 355 -4.63 0.02 2.29
N ALA A 356 -5.92 0.25 2.56
CA ALA A 356 -7.00 -0.32 1.77
C ALA A 356 -6.99 0.19 0.31
N ALA A 357 -6.76 1.49 0.11
CA ALA A 357 -6.64 2.07 -1.23
C ALA A 357 -5.42 1.53 -1.98
N PHE A 358 -4.30 1.37 -1.29
CA PHE A 358 -3.09 0.81 -1.90
C PHE A 358 -3.30 -0.67 -2.24
N ALA A 359 -3.92 -1.46 -1.36
CA ALA A 359 -4.29 -2.84 -1.65
C ALA A 359 -5.21 -2.95 -2.88
N PHE A 360 -6.21 -2.07 -3.00
CA PHE A 360 -7.06 -2.02 -4.19
C PHE A 360 -6.26 -1.70 -5.46
N SER A 361 -5.41 -0.67 -5.43
CA SER A 361 -4.56 -0.27 -6.55
C SER A 361 -3.57 -1.37 -6.95
N HIS A 362 -3.01 -2.06 -5.95
CA HIS A 362 -2.12 -3.19 -6.13
C HIS A 362 -2.85 -4.36 -6.81
N GLY A 363 -4.02 -4.76 -6.28
CA GLY A 363 -4.85 -5.80 -6.88
C GLY A 363 -5.21 -5.50 -8.34
N ALA A 364 -5.48 -4.23 -8.66
CA ALA A 364 -5.77 -3.79 -10.03
C ALA A 364 -4.57 -3.91 -10.98
N ASN A 365 -3.34 -3.80 -10.50
CA ASN A 365 -2.13 -3.90 -11.32
C ASN A 365 -1.54 -5.31 -11.34
N ASP A 366 -1.28 -5.87 -10.16
CA ASP A 366 -0.37 -7.00 -10.05
C ASP A 366 -1.03 -8.36 -10.25
N ILE A 367 -2.36 -8.47 -10.12
CA ILE A 367 -3.09 -9.68 -10.48
C ILE A 367 -2.91 -10.04 -11.97
N ALA A 368 -2.75 -9.02 -12.82
CA ALA A 368 -2.52 -9.16 -14.25
C ALA A 368 -1.28 -10.02 -14.57
N ASN A 369 -0.27 -9.98 -13.69
CA ASN A 369 0.96 -10.77 -13.85
C ASN A 369 0.73 -12.29 -13.77
N ALA A 370 -0.35 -12.73 -13.12
CA ALA A 370 -0.76 -14.13 -13.09
C ALA A 370 -1.90 -14.42 -14.07
N ILE A 371 -2.89 -13.54 -14.13
CA ILE A 371 -4.11 -13.73 -14.93
C ILE A 371 -3.82 -13.51 -16.42
N GLY A 372 -2.97 -12.54 -16.81
CA GLY A 372 -2.67 -12.25 -18.21
C GLY A 372 -2.18 -13.48 -18.98
N PRO A 373 -1.07 -14.11 -18.58
CA PRO A 373 -0.61 -15.34 -19.22
C PRO A 373 -1.62 -16.49 -19.11
N PHE A 374 -2.32 -16.62 -17.97
CA PHE A 374 -3.33 -17.65 -17.77
C PHE A 374 -4.49 -17.53 -18.77
N VAL A 375 -5.04 -16.32 -18.96
CA VAL A 375 -6.13 -16.06 -19.89
C VAL A 375 -5.65 -16.20 -21.33
N ALA A 376 -4.43 -15.79 -21.65
CA ALA A 376 -3.81 -16.02 -22.95
C ALA A 376 -3.82 -17.52 -23.33
N ILE A 377 -3.46 -18.38 -22.38
CA ILE A 377 -3.48 -19.84 -22.57
C ILE A 377 -4.92 -20.35 -22.72
N LEU A 378 -5.84 -19.92 -21.86
CA LEU A 378 -7.25 -20.34 -21.96
C LEU A 378 -7.87 -19.99 -23.30
N ASP A 379 -7.58 -18.80 -23.80
CA ASP A 379 -8.12 -18.30 -25.05
C ASP A 379 -7.64 -19.17 -26.22
N VAL A 380 -6.34 -19.43 -26.27
CA VAL A 380 -5.76 -20.32 -27.30
C VAL A 380 -6.32 -21.74 -27.20
N LEU A 381 -6.41 -22.32 -26.00
CA LEU A 381 -6.95 -23.68 -25.85
C LEU A 381 -8.44 -23.76 -26.21
N LYS A 382 -9.19 -22.68 -26.09
CA LYS A 382 -10.61 -22.62 -26.45
C LYS A 382 -10.83 -22.35 -27.92
N ALA A 383 -10.10 -21.36 -28.48
CA ALA A 383 -10.31 -20.94 -29.88
C ALA A 383 -9.49 -21.74 -30.90
N GLY A 384 -8.43 -22.43 -30.48
CA GLY A 384 -7.46 -23.08 -31.35
C GLY A 384 -6.57 -22.11 -32.13
N ALA A 385 -6.64 -20.80 -31.81
CA ALA A 385 -5.90 -19.72 -32.45
C ALA A 385 -5.58 -18.63 -31.41
N ILE A 386 -4.60 -17.79 -31.69
CA ILE A 386 -4.25 -16.64 -30.87
C ILE A 386 -5.21 -15.51 -31.18
N GLY A 387 -6.04 -15.08 -30.23
CA GLY A 387 -7.02 -14.00 -30.37
C GLY A 387 -6.48 -12.63 -29.98
N ASP A 388 -7.05 -11.56 -30.58
CA ASP A 388 -6.69 -10.18 -30.25
C ASP A 388 -7.29 -9.72 -28.91
N GLU A 389 -8.49 -10.19 -28.55
CA GLU A 389 -9.19 -9.84 -27.33
C GLU A 389 -9.66 -11.09 -26.59
N ALA A 390 -9.46 -11.14 -25.28
CA ALA A 390 -9.99 -12.20 -24.43
C ALA A 390 -10.65 -11.59 -23.18
N VAL A 391 -11.86 -12.03 -22.90
CA VAL A 391 -12.58 -11.63 -21.68
C VAL A 391 -12.01 -12.40 -20.48
N VAL A 392 -11.56 -11.67 -19.46
CA VAL A 392 -11.08 -12.30 -18.21
C VAL A 392 -12.27 -12.90 -17.45
N PRO A 393 -12.35 -14.23 -17.28
CA PRO A 393 -13.48 -14.84 -16.60
C PRO A 393 -13.50 -14.50 -15.11
N MET A 394 -14.67 -14.11 -14.59
CA MET A 394 -14.87 -13.80 -13.17
C MET A 394 -14.41 -14.93 -12.21
N PRO A 395 -14.64 -16.23 -12.48
CA PRO A 395 -14.12 -17.31 -11.63
C PRO A 395 -12.60 -17.32 -11.53
N ALA A 396 -11.87 -16.92 -12.58
CA ALA A 396 -10.42 -16.80 -12.54
C ALA A 396 -10.00 -15.68 -11.59
N LEU A 397 -10.57 -14.48 -11.72
CA LEU A 397 -10.27 -13.33 -10.86
C LEU A 397 -10.47 -13.67 -9.38
N VAL A 398 -11.59 -14.29 -9.03
CA VAL A 398 -11.90 -14.68 -7.64
C VAL A 398 -10.93 -15.75 -7.13
N THR A 399 -10.65 -16.77 -7.95
CA THR A 399 -9.79 -17.89 -7.50
C THR A 399 -8.33 -17.47 -7.35
N PHE A 400 -7.84 -16.65 -8.28
CA PHE A 400 -6.48 -16.08 -8.19
C PHE A 400 -6.38 -15.10 -7.01
N GLY A 401 -7.41 -14.30 -6.75
CA GLY A 401 -7.50 -13.47 -5.56
C GLY A 401 -7.43 -14.27 -4.25
N ILE A 402 -8.12 -15.41 -4.17
CA ILE A 402 -8.00 -16.33 -3.02
C ILE A 402 -6.57 -16.87 -2.89
N ALA A 403 -5.93 -17.26 -3.99
CA ALA A 403 -4.56 -17.73 -3.98
C ALA A 403 -3.56 -16.69 -3.49
N LEU A 404 -3.73 -15.41 -3.87
CA LEU A 404 -2.98 -14.27 -3.35
C LEU A 404 -3.03 -14.19 -1.82
N ILE A 405 -4.25 -14.23 -1.25
CA ILE A 405 -4.44 -14.12 0.21
C ILE A 405 -3.83 -15.31 0.95
N VAL A 406 -3.93 -16.51 0.37
CA VAL A 406 -3.28 -17.72 0.91
C VAL A 406 -1.75 -17.55 0.89
N GLY A 407 -1.18 -17.02 -0.19
CA GLY A 407 0.26 -16.73 -0.31
C GLY A 407 0.74 -15.76 0.77
N LEU A 408 0.04 -14.65 0.94
CA LEU A 408 0.33 -13.67 1.99
C LEU A 408 0.36 -14.33 3.38
N TRP A 409 -0.65 -15.16 3.69
CA TRP A 409 -0.75 -15.85 4.96
C TRP A 409 0.43 -16.79 5.25
N PHE A 410 0.83 -17.58 4.27
CA PHE A 410 1.83 -18.64 4.51
C PHE A 410 3.27 -18.17 4.38
N VAL A 411 3.57 -17.27 3.44
CA VAL A 411 4.98 -16.92 3.13
C VAL A 411 5.29 -15.41 3.22
N GLY A 412 4.29 -14.52 3.36
CA GLY A 412 4.50 -13.08 3.32
C GLY A 412 5.19 -12.46 4.54
N ARG A 413 5.28 -13.18 5.67
CA ARG A 413 5.78 -12.65 6.95
C ARG A 413 7.18 -12.03 6.86
N ASN A 414 8.10 -12.66 6.13
CA ASN A 414 9.49 -12.20 6.03
C ASN A 414 9.59 -10.87 5.27
N VAL A 415 8.83 -10.74 4.20
CA VAL A 415 8.79 -9.52 3.39
C VAL A 415 8.13 -8.37 4.17
N ILE A 416 7.03 -8.63 4.88
CA ILE A 416 6.41 -7.65 5.80
C ILE A 416 7.43 -7.11 6.81
N ALA A 417 8.23 -8.00 7.40
CA ALA A 417 9.25 -7.59 8.38
C ALA A 417 10.34 -6.72 7.74
N THR A 418 10.80 -7.05 6.53
CA THR A 418 11.82 -6.27 5.80
C THR A 418 11.33 -4.85 5.49
N VAL A 419 10.13 -4.71 4.94
CA VAL A 419 9.56 -3.41 4.56
C VAL A 419 9.14 -2.61 5.78
N GLY A 420 8.46 -3.26 6.74
CA GLY A 420 7.88 -2.58 7.90
C GLY A 420 8.89 -2.04 8.91
N HIS A 421 10.01 -2.74 9.13
CA HIS A 421 10.96 -2.39 10.17
C HIS A 421 12.37 -2.09 9.65
N GLY A 422 12.68 -2.48 8.41
CA GLY A 422 14.05 -2.43 7.88
C GLY A 422 14.43 -1.12 7.20
N LEU A 423 13.53 -0.53 6.39
CA LEU A 423 13.85 0.59 5.50
C LEU A 423 13.89 1.94 6.22
N THR A 424 12.95 2.21 7.11
CA THR A 424 12.89 3.43 7.93
C THR A 424 12.01 3.18 9.16
N LYS A 425 12.14 4.04 10.18
CA LYS A 425 11.22 4.02 11.32
C LYS A 425 9.86 4.54 10.85
N MET A 426 8.86 3.66 10.86
CA MET A 426 7.51 4.00 10.45
C MET A 426 6.68 4.49 11.64
N HIS A 427 5.86 5.52 11.37
CA HIS A 427 4.81 6.04 12.23
C HIS A 427 3.54 6.15 11.39
N PRO A 428 2.32 6.08 11.95
CA PRO A 428 1.09 6.15 11.14
C PRO A 428 1.04 7.33 10.17
N SER A 429 1.55 8.50 10.54
CA SER A 429 1.60 9.68 9.65
C SER A 429 2.55 9.49 8.46
N SER A 430 3.66 8.82 8.65
CA SER A 430 4.62 8.51 7.58
C SER A 430 4.12 7.37 6.70
N GLY A 431 3.48 6.37 7.30
CA GLY A 431 2.83 5.28 6.58
C GLY A 431 1.67 5.78 5.70
N PHE A 432 0.81 6.62 6.25
CA PHE A 432 -0.24 7.29 5.48
C PHE A 432 0.30 8.00 4.23
N ALA A 433 1.37 8.78 4.38
CA ALA A 433 1.95 9.52 3.25
C ALA A 433 2.56 8.58 2.19
N ALA A 434 3.27 7.53 2.62
CA ALA A 434 3.89 6.58 1.72
C ALA A 434 2.84 5.75 0.95
N GLU A 435 1.82 5.24 1.64
CA GLU A 435 0.76 4.43 1.05
C GLU A 435 -0.13 5.24 0.11
N LEU A 436 -0.51 6.48 0.48
CA LEU A 436 -1.31 7.35 -0.39
C LEU A 436 -0.56 7.70 -1.68
N ALA A 437 0.74 8.02 -1.58
CA ALA A 437 1.58 8.29 -2.73
C ALA A 437 1.72 7.06 -3.62
N ALA A 438 1.96 5.89 -3.02
CA ALA A 438 2.10 4.64 -3.76
C ALA A 438 0.79 4.24 -4.45
N ALA A 439 -0.34 4.28 -3.72
CA ALA A 439 -1.67 4.01 -4.28
C ALA A 439 -1.96 4.90 -5.50
N GLY A 440 -1.64 6.20 -5.38
CA GLY A 440 -1.81 7.17 -6.46
C GLY A 440 -1.04 6.81 -7.73
N VAL A 441 0.23 6.50 -7.59
CA VAL A 441 1.11 6.18 -8.72
C VAL A 441 0.75 4.83 -9.35
N VAL A 442 0.49 3.80 -8.54
CA VAL A 442 0.09 2.47 -9.05
C VAL A 442 -1.22 2.56 -9.82
N MET A 443 -2.23 3.24 -9.25
CA MET A 443 -3.52 3.38 -9.93
C MET A 443 -3.40 4.20 -11.22
N ALA A 444 -2.63 5.29 -11.22
CA ALA A 444 -2.39 6.06 -12.45
C ALA A 444 -1.74 5.21 -13.54
N ALA A 445 -0.80 4.33 -13.18
CA ALA A 445 -0.20 3.39 -14.11
C ALA A 445 -1.21 2.35 -14.62
N SER A 446 -2.06 1.80 -13.73
CA SER A 446 -3.11 0.84 -14.10
C SER A 446 -4.11 1.44 -15.09
N VAL A 447 -4.47 2.70 -14.87
CA VAL A 447 -5.29 3.52 -15.77
C VAL A 447 -4.70 3.60 -17.19
N LEU A 448 -3.38 3.72 -17.27
CA LEU A 448 -2.65 3.79 -18.55
C LEU A 448 -2.35 2.40 -19.15
N GLY A 449 -2.81 1.32 -18.51
CA GLY A 449 -2.50 -0.06 -18.91
C GLY A 449 -1.01 -0.39 -18.77
N LEU A 450 -0.27 0.33 -17.93
CA LEU A 450 1.17 0.11 -17.74
C LEU A 450 1.40 -0.88 -16.59
N PRO A 451 2.00 -2.04 -16.87
CA PRO A 451 2.44 -2.96 -15.82
C PRO A 451 3.65 -2.36 -15.11
N VAL A 452 3.42 -1.83 -13.90
CA VAL A 452 4.46 -1.24 -13.06
C VAL A 452 4.77 -2.14 -11.86
N SER A 453 5.86 -1.83 -11.16
CA SER A 453 6.18 -2.52 -9.91
C SER A 453 5.65 -1.74 -8.72
N SER A 454 4.57 -2.20 -8.13
CA SER A 454 4.00 -1.68 -6.88
C SER A 454 5.02 -1.71 -5.73
N THR A 455 5.83 -2.77 -5.65
CA THR A 455 6.96 -2.91 -4.73
C THR A 455 7.97 -1.76 -4.88
N HIS A 456 8.41 -1.46 -6.11
CA HIS A 456 9.36 -0.38 -6.35
C HIS A 456 8.78 0.98 -6.00
N ILE A 457 7.51 1.21 -6.34
CA ILE A 457 6.79 2.46 -6.05
C ILE A 457 6.70 2.67 -4.53
N LEU A 458 6.29 1.65 -3.78
CA LEU A 458 6.17 1.76 -2.33
C LEU A 458 7.53 1.97 -1.66
N ILE A 459 8.56 1.24 -2.08
CA ILE A 459 9.92 1.42 -1.55
C ILE A 459 10.43 2.83 -1.87
N GLY A 460 10.16 3.33 -3.08
CA GLY A 460 10.43 4.73 -3.44
C GLY A 460 9.72 5.71 -2.50
N ALA A 461 8.43 5.50 -2.23
CA ALA A 461 7.64 6.31 -1.32
C ALA A 461 8.16 6.28 0.13
N VAL A 462 8.52 5.08 0.63
CA VAL A 462 9.14 4.90 1.97
C VAL A 462 10.48 5.62 2.05
N LEU A 463 11.28 5.59 0.97
CA LEU A 463 12.53 6.36 0.91
C LEU A 463 12.28 7.86 0.91
N GLY A 464 11.28 8.36 0.17
CA GLY A 464 10.88 9.76 0.18
C GLY A 464 10.57 10.25 1.59
N VAL A 465 9.79 9.46 2.35
CA VAL A 465 9.54 9.70 3.79
C VAL A 465 10.84 9.64 4.60
N GLY A 466 11.66 8.61 4.37
CA GLY A 466 12.94 8.42 5.07
C GLY A 466 13.92 9.57 4.88
N ILE A 467 13.95 10.20 3.70
CA ILE A 467 14.75 11.41 3.41
C ILE A 467 14.27 12.58 4.25
N VAL A 468 12.94 12.83 4.33
CA VAL A 468 12.37 13.88 5.17
C VAL A 468 12.71 13.68 6.65
N ASN A 469 12.70 12.42 7.13
CA ASN A 469 13.03 12.08 8.51
C ASN A 469 14.53 11.94 8.78
N ARG A 470 15.37 11.98 7.76
CA ARG A 470 16.82 11.69 7.85
C ARG A 470 17.10 10.31 8.46
N SER A 471 16.23 9.34 8.17
CA SER A 471 16.27 7.98 8.74
C SER A 471 16.28 6.88 7.68
N ALA A 472 16.55 7.21 6.42
CA ALA A 472 16.62 6.24 5.32
C ALA A 472 17.79 5.26 5.51
N ASN A 473 17.52 3.96 5.44
CA ASN A 473 18.51 2.90 5.59
C ASN A 473 19.13 2.52 4.25
N TRP A 474 20.12 3.30 3.81
CA TRP A 474 20.83 3.07 2.54
C TRP A 474 21.58 1.74 2.47
N LYS A 475 21.94 1.15 3.63
CA LYS A 475 22.59 -0.17 3.67
C LYS A 475 21.65 -1.28 3.21
N LEU A 476 20.37 -1.20 3.59
CA LEU A 476 19.36 -2.15 3.17
C LEU A 476 18.91 -1.91 1.72
N MET A 477 18.98 -0.68 1.24
CA MET A 477 18.63 -0.36 -0.15
C MET A 477 19.50 -1.02 -1.19
N ARG A 478 20.80 -1.20 -0.92
CA ARG A 478 21.73 -1.80 -1.88
C ARG A 478 21.35 -3.23 -2.29
N PRO A 479 21.14 -4.19 -1.36
CA PRO A 479 20.70 -5.54 -1.74
C PRO A 479 19.31 -5.55 -2.40
N ILE A 480 18.40 -4.64 -2.02
CA ILE A 480 17.08 -4.52 -2.66
C ILE A 480 17.24 -4.04 -4.11
N ALA A 481 18.04 -2.99 -4.37
CA ALA A 481 18.30 -2.50 -5.72
C ALA A 481 18.99 -3.57 -6.58
N LEU A 482 19.91 -4.36 -6.01
CA LEU A 482 20.52 -5.46 -6.72
C LEU A 482 19.48 -6.56 -7.06
N ALA A 483 18.60 -6.90 -6.12
CA ALA A 483 17.52 -7.86 -6.37
C ALA A 483 16.60 -7.40 -7.51
N TRP A 484 16.34 -6.10 -7.65
CA TRP A 484 15.57 -5.56 -8.78
C TRP A 484 16.26 -5.77 -10.12
N ILE A 485 17.58 -5.55 -10.19
CA ILE A 485 18.36 -5.71 -11.42
C ILE A 485 18.40 -7.19 -11.84
N ILE A 486 18.63 -8.11 -10.89
CA ILE A 486 18.80 -9.53 -11.20
C ILE A 486 17.47 -10.26 -11.45
N THR A 487 16.34 -9.71 -11.03
CA THR A 487 15.01 -10.34 -11.17
C THR A 487 14.69 -10.66 -12.64
N LEU A 488 14.86 -9.69 -13.53
CA LEU A 488 14.52 -9.88 -14.95
C LEU A 488 15.40 -10.95 -15.63
N PRO A 489 16.75 -10.91 -15.55
CA PRO A 489 17.60 -11.93 -16.17
C PRO A 489 17.40 -13.33 -15.56
N ILE A 490 17.18 -13.43 -14.24
CA ILE A 490 16.96 -14.75 -13.61
C ILE A 490 15.62 -15.34 -14.05
N SER A 491 14.55 -14.56 -14.03
CA SER A 491 13.25 -15.01 -14.51
C SER A 491 13.27 -15.37 -16.00
N ALA A 492 14.01 -14.61 -16.82
CA ALA A 492 14.22 -14.94 -18.22
C ALA A 492 14.95 -16.28 -18.40
N ALA A 493 16.02 -16.50 -17.65
CA ALA A 493 16.75 -17.77 -17.71
C ALA A 493 15.89 -18.96 -17.29
N ILE A 494 15.10 -18.82 -16.20
CA ILE A 494 14.19 -19.90 -15.77
C ILE A 494 13.07 -20.10 -16.83
N GLY A 495 12.53 -19.04 -17.40
CA GLY A 495 11.55 -19.09 -18.48
C GLY A 495 12.10 -19.80 -19.72
N SER A 496 13.35 -19.51 -20.12
CA SER A 496 14.04 -20.16 -21.23
C SER A 496 14.20 -21.67 -21.01
N VAL A 497 14.67 -22.08 -19.85
CA VAL A 497 14.79 -23.52 -19.50
C VAL A 497 13.40 -24.14 -19.39
N GLY A 498 12.46 -23.43 -18.78
CA GLY A 498 11.09 -23.88 -18.59
C GLY A 498 10.37 -24.17 -19.90
N VAL A 499 10.52 -23.31 -20.91
CA VAL A 499 9.85 -23.52 -22.21
C VAL A 499 10.39 -24.74 -22.95
N LEU A 500 11.70 -24.99 -22.89
CA LEU A 500 12.30 -26.20 -23.46
C LEU A 500 11.78 -27.46 -22.76
N ALA A 501 11.68 -27.44 -21.44
CA ALA A 501 11.15 -28.57 -20.67
C ALA A 501 9.65 -28.80 -20.97
N ILE A 502 8.84 -27.75 -21.00
CA ILE A 502 7.40 -27.82 -21.28
C ILE A 502 7.17 -28.35 -22.69
N SER A 503 7.87 -27.82 -23.71
CA SER A 503 7.77 -28.29 -25.10
C SER A 503 8.23 -29.73 -25.30
N ALA A 504 9.05 -30.28 -24.40
CA ALA A 504 9.47 -31.68 -24.46
C ALA A 504 8.47 -32.63 -23.76
N ILE A 505 7.62 -32.10 -22.86
CA ILE A 505 6.64 -32.91 -22.09
C ILE A 505 5.28 -32.93 -22.82
N PHE A 506 4.88 -31.83 -23.40
CA PHE A 506 3.57 -31.64 -24.06
C PHE A 506 3.70 -31.50 -25.57
#